data_f73a4e22157f18b867cf27cf91692a81
#
_entry.id   f73a4e22157f18b867cf27cf91692a81
#
_cell.length_a   1.000
_cell.length_b   1.000
_cell.length_c   1.000
_cell.angle_alpha   90.00
_cell.angle_beta   90.00
_cell.angle_gamma   90.00
#
_symmetry.space_group_name_H-M   'P 1'
#
loop_
_entity.id
_entity.type
_entity.pdbx_description
1 polymer ?
#
loop_
_entity_poly.entity_id
_entity_poly.type
_entity_poly.pdbx_seq_one_letter_code
_entity_poly.pdbx_strand_id
1 'polypeptide(L)'
;MTAPLRRALAVLGVPLLAASLLGCANKVSTSGFNGEEREVAQTISNLQADATATDELKICRNDLAGAVVARLNAAPGGCRQAVKNQVSEVDSLNMTVQSVQLNGTGAQRTASALVKSVYEGKMRPRTVSLVKEGGKWKISGVS
;
A
#
# COMPACT_ATOMS: atom_id res chain seq x y z
N MET A 1 -73.85 17.30 -19.00
CA MET A 1 -73.05 16.05 -18.86
C MET A 1 -71.59 16.44 -18.98
N THR A 2 -70.96 16.65 -17.87
CA THR A 2 -69.66 17.29 -17.73
C THR A 2 -68.61 16.24 -17.33
N ALA A 3 -67.63 16.02 -18.18
CA ALA A 3 -66.48 15.18 -17.88
C ALA A 3 -65.36 16.00 -17.18
N PRO A 4 -64.75 15.53 -16.09
CA PRO A 4 -63.67 16.26 -15.46
C PRO A 4 -62.29 15.82 -16.04
N LEU A 5 -61.58 16.86 -16.42
CA LEU A 5 -60.16 16.81 -16.85
C LEU A 5 -59.27 16.37 -15.68
N ARG A 6 -58.63 15.22 -15.82
CA ARG A 6 -57.56 14.77 -14.88
C ARG A 6 -56.21 15.37 -15.32
N ARG A 7 -55.72 16.32 -14.58
CA ARG A 7 -54.38 16.87 -14.68
C ARG A 7 -53.37 15.86 -14.13
N ALA A 8 -52.55 15.29 -14.99
CA ALA A 8 -51.36 14.50 -14.61
C ALA A 8 -50.24 15.46 -14.25
N LEU A 9 -49.86 15.47 -12.96
CA LEU A 9 -48.64 16.12 -12.48
C LEU A 9 -47.46 15.21 -12.77
N ALA A 10 -46.65 15.60 -13.73
CA ALA A 10 -45.35 14.99 -13.98
C ALA A 10 -44.37 15.49 -12.95
N VAL A 11 -44.00 14.62 -12.02
CA VAL A 11 -42.89 14.86 -11.09
C VAL A 11 -41.58 14.59 -11.80
N LEU A 12 -40.89 15.66 -12.18
CA LEU A 12 -39.50 15.61 -12.67
C LEU A 12 -38.57 15.22 -11.53
N GLY A 13 -38.23 13.95 -11.46
CA GLY A 13 -37.16 13.48 -10.57
C GLY A 13 -35.79 13.91 -11.11
N VAL A 14 -35.13 14.82 -10.42
CA VAL A 14 -33.73 15.20 -10.67
C VAL A 14 -32.85 14.11 -10.09
N PRO A 15 -32.03 13.39 -10.90
CA PRO A 15 -31.04 12.49 -10.35
C PRO A 15 -29.91 13.31 -9.72
N LEU A 16 -29.76 13.23 -8.42
CA LEU A 16 -28.60 13.72 -7.69
C LEU A 16 -27.40 12.86 -8.10
N LEU A 17 -26.58 13.36 -9.01
CA LEU A 17 -25.26 12.79 -9.32
C LEU A 17 -24.35 13.05 -8.10
N ALA A 18 -24.26 12.06 -7.22
CA ALA A 18 -23.22 12.00 -6.21
C ALA A 18 -21.88 11.79 -6.93
N ALA A 19 -21.17 12.87 -7.19
CA ALA A 19 -19.78 12.83 -7.63
C ALA A 19 -18.93 12.30 -6.46
N SER A 20 -18.65 10.98 -6.46
CA SER A 20 -17.68 10.36 -5.60
C SER A 20 -16.31 10.88 -6.01
N LEU A 21 -15.76 11.84 -5.28
CA LEU A 21 -14.36 12.22 -5.34
C LEU A 21 -13.55 11.04 -4.78
N LEU A 22 -13.28 10.07 -5.64
CA LEU A 22 -12.26 9.06 -5.41
C LEU A 22 -10.92 9.81 -5.39
N GLY A 23 -10.43 10.12 -4.20
CA GLY A 23 -9.10 10.61 -4.01
C GLY A 23 -8.13 9.61 -4.62
N CYS A 24 -7.43 10.02 -5.67
CA CYS A 24 -6.31 9.27 -6.24
C CYS A 24 -5.17 9.30 -5.21
N ALA A 25 -5.22 8.42 -4.21
CA ALA A 25 -4.02 8.04 -3.50
C ALA A 25 -3.09 7.41 -4.54
N ASN A 26 -1.87 7.92 -4.67
CA ASN A 26 -0.85 7.34 -5.53
C ASN A 26 -0.50 5.92 -5.04
N LYS A 27 -1.25 4.94 -5.50
CA LYS A 27 -1.00 3.53 -5.18
C LYS A 27 0.06 3.00 -6.13
N VAL A 28 0.98 2.22 -5.60
CA VAL A 28 1.90 1.44 -6.41
C VAL A 28 1.09 0.59 -7.40
N SER A 29 1.38 0.71 -8.68
CA SER A 29 0.68 -0.10 -9.68
C SER A 29 1.08 -1.57 -9.54
N THR A 30 0.10 -2.42 -9.31
CA THR A 30 0.27 -3.88 -9.24
C THR A 30 -0.24 -4.60 -10.49
N SER A 31 -0.73 -3.84 -11.47
CA SER A 31 -1.42 -4.39 -12.66
C SER A 31 -0.51 -5.18 -13.61
N GLY A 32 0.80 -4.96 -13.55
CA GLY A 32 1.79 -5.68 -14.35
C GLY A 32 2.21 -7.04 -13.78
N PHE A 33 1.70 -7.43 -12.60
CA PHE A 33 2.10 -8.65 -11.89
C PHE A 33 0.94 -9.62 -11.73
N ASN A 34 1.23 -10.91 -11.63
CA ASN A 34 0.25 -11.98 -11.45
C ASN A 34 0.60 -12.88 -10.25
N GLY A 35 -0.40 -13.57 -9.69
CA GLY A 35 -0.20 -14.53 -8.61
C GLY A 35 0.59 -13.92 -7.43
N GLU A 36 1.61 -14.63 -6.95
CA GLU A 36 2.40 -14.22 -5.79
C GLU A 36 3.27 -12.96 -6.05
N GLU A 37 3.69 -12.72 -7.28
CA GLU A 37 4.39 -11.46 -7.61
C GLU A 37 3.49 -10.25 -7.37
N ARG A 38 2.19 -10.39 -7.67
CA ARG A 38 1.20 -9.35 -7.36
C ARG A 38 1.03 -9.17 -5.85
N GLU A 39 1.05 -10.26 -5.07
CA GLU A 39 0.98 -10.18 -3.61
C GLU A 39 2.19 -9.43 -3.04
N VAL A 40 3.39 -9.69 -3.56
CA VAL A 40 4.62 -8.97 -3.20
C VAL A 40 4.49 -7.48 -3.54
N ALA A 41 4.08 -7.16 -4.76
CA ALA A 41 3.87 -5.77 -5.19
C ALA A 41 2.80 -5.07 -4.33
N GLN A 42 1.75 -5.79 -3.94
CA GLN A 42 0.71 -5.27 -3.05
C GLN A 42 1.24 -4.99 -1.64
N THR A 43 2.13 -5.83 -1.11
CA THR A 43 2.77 -5.59 0.19
C THR A 43 3.58 -4.29 0.17
N ILE A 44 4.31 -4.02 -0.92
CA ILE A 44 5.05 -2.78 -1.10
C ILE A 44 4.10 -1.58 -1.22
N SER A 45 2.98 -1.76 -1.92
CA SER A 45 1.93 -0.74 -2.03
C SER A 45 1.30 -0.40 -0.68
N ASN A 46 1.07 -1.41 0.16
CA ASN A 46 0.52 -1.23 1.50
C ASN A 46 1.50 -0.45 2.38
N LEU A 47 2.80 -0.83 2.38
CA LEU A 47 3.82 -0.07 3.10
C LEU A 47 3.84 1.40 2.68
N GLN A 48 3.76 1.70 1.38
CA GLN A 48 3.70 3.08 0.90
C GLN A 48 2.47 3.81 1.43
N ALA A 49 1.31 3.17 1.38
CA ALA A 49 0.05 3.76 1.86
C ALA A 49 0.10 4.01 3.37
N ASP A 50 0.57 3.03 4.15
CA ASP A 50 0.66 3.14 5.61
C ASP A 50 1.75 4.15 6.04
N ALA A 51 2.86 4.24 5.31
CA ALA A 51 3.88 5.27 5.52
C ALA A 51 3.36 6.68 5.19
N THR A 52 2.62 6.83 4.10
CA THR A 52 2.00 8.11 3.74
C THR A 52 0.94 8.55 4.77
N ALA A 53 0.24 7.58 5.37
CA ALA A 53 -0.73 7.83 6.44
C ALA A 53 -0.07 8.01 7.82
N THR A 54 1.25 7.84 7.92
CA THR A 54 2.00 7.83 9.20
C THR A 54 1.43 6.82 10.21
N ASP A 55 1.04 5.63 9.71
CA ASP A 55 0.47 4.56 10.53
C ASP A 55 1.57 3.56 10.94
N GLU A 56 2.42 3.97 11.87
CA GLU A 56 3.54 3.17 12.36
C GLU A 56 3.08 1.83 12.96
N LEU A 57 1.86 1.81 13.52
CA LEU A 57 1.32 0.59 14.12
C LEU A 57 1.03 -0.47 13.04
N LYS A 58 0.44 -0.07 11.92
CA LYS A 58 0.19 -0.98 10.80
C LYS A 58 1.50 -1.43 10.16
N ILE A 59 2.44 -0.52 9.94
CA ILE A 59 3.76 -0.86 9.40
C ILE A 59 4.41 -1.95 10.25
N CYS A 60 4.50 -1.76 11.57
CA CYS A 60 5.11 -2.73 12.48
C CYS A 60 4.35 -4.07 12.53
N ARG A 61 3.02 -4.06 12.44
CA ARG A 61 2.22 -5.27 12.57
C ARG A 61 2.04 -6.03 11.26
N ASN A 62 1.83 -5.29 10.18
CA ASN A 62 1.36 -5.87 8.93
C ASN A 62 2.42 -5.93 7.85
N ASP A 63 3.31 -4.94 7.78
CA ASP A 63 4.21 -4.81 6.63
C ASP A 63 5.60 -5.39 6.89
N LEU A 64 6.10 -5.26 8.12
CA LEU A 64 7.44 -5.73 8.46
C LEU A 64 7.46 -7.20 8.91
N ALA A 65 8.53 -7.90 8.54
CA ALA A 65 8.82 -9.26 9.00
C ALA A 65 9.10 -9.28 10.52
N GLY A 66 8.73 -10.38 11.18
CA GLY A 66 8.89 -10.53 12.63
C GLY A 66 10.32 -10.31 13.10
N ALA A 67 11.32 -10.76 12.35
CA ALA A 67 12.73 -10.54 12.66
C ALA A 67 13.13 -9.05 12.60
N VAL A 68 12.55 -8.28 11.69
CA VAL A 68 12.76 -6.83 11.61
C VAL A 68 12.13 -6.13 12.80
N VAL A 69 10.88 -6.48 13.12
CA VAL A 69 10.16 -5.92 14.28
C VAL A 69 10.90 -6.23 15.58
N ALA A 70 11.39 -7.46 15.76
CA ALA A 70 12.17 -7.85 16.95
C ALA A 70 13.44 -7.00 17.10
N ARG A 71 14.15 -6.80 15.99
CA ARG A 71 15.36 -5.93 15.98
C ARG A 71 15.02 -4.49 16.31
N LEU A 72 13.95 -3.92 15.74
CA LEU A 72 13.53 -2.56 16.01
C LEU A 72 13.03 -2.37 17.44
N ASN A 73 12.41 -3.40 18.03
CA ASN A 73 11.96 -3.39 19.41
C ASN A 73 13.11 -3.41 20.43
N ALA A 74 14.31 -3.83 20.02
CA ALA A 74 15.51 -3.74 20.85
C ALA A 74 16.05 -2.30 20.95
N ALA A 75 15.63 -1.40 20.06
CA ALA A 75 16.02 0.00 20.12
C ALA A 75 15.11 0.82 21.07
N PRO A 76 15.60 1.94 21.65
CA PRO A 76 14.78 2.83 22.46
C PRO A 76 13.51 3.29 21.74
N GLY A 77 12.35 3.15 22.39
CA GLY A 77 11.06 3.50 21.83
C GLY A 77 10.42 2.42 20.93
N GLY A 78 11.15 1.34 20.64
CA GLY A 78 10.65 0.18 19.90
C GLY A 78 10.35 0.46 18.41
N CYS A 79 9.71 -0.53 17.77
CA CYS A 79 9.43 -0.49 16.34
C CYS A 79 8.67 0.78 15.91
N ARG A 80 7.64 1.17 16.63
CA ARG A 80 6.84 2.36 16.28
C ARG A 80 7.65 3.63 16.23
N GLN A 81 8.52 3.87 17.25
CA GLN A 81 9.36 5.06 17.28
C GLN A 81 10.42 5.04 16.18
N ALA A 82 11.02 3.87 15.93
CA ALA A 82 11.98 3.70 14.85
C ALA A 82 11.35 3.98 13.48
N VAL A 83 10.17 3.43 13.22
CA VAL A 83 9.41 3.67 11.98
C VAL A 83 9.01 5.14 11.87
N LYS A 84 8.50 5.75 12.95
CA LYS A 84 8.14 7.17 12.96
C LYS A 84 9.30 8.06 12.55
N ASN A 85 10.47 7.83 13.10
CA ASN A 85 11.67 8.62 12.76
C ASN A 85 12.03 8.47 11.28
N GLN A 86 11.97 7.25 10.73
CA GLN A 86 12.26 6.98 9.32
C GLN A 86 11.22 7.62 8.38
N VAL A 87 9.95 7.53 8.71
CA VAL A 87 8.86 8.07 7.88
C VAL A 87 8.85 9.60 7.91
N SER A 88 9.18 10.22 9.05
CA SER A 88 9.23 11.69 9.18
C SER A 88 10.36 12.35 8.38
N GLU A 89 11.40 11.58 8.00
CA GLU A 89 12.50 12.05 7.16
C GLU A 89 12.17 12.00 5.65
N VAL A 90 11.01 11.42 5.29
CA VAL A 90 10.61 11.22 3.88
C VAL A 90 9.42 12.11 3.55
N ASP A 91 9.67 13.20 2.82
CA ASP A 91 8.62 14.15 2.39
C ASP A 91 7.56 13.51 1.48
N SER A 92 7.93 12.53 0.68
CA SER A 92 7.02 11.76 -0.15
C SER A 92 7.61 10.39 -0.47
N LEU A 93 6.99 9.34 0.05
CA LEU A 93 7.34 7.98 -0.33
C LEU A 93 6.56 7.61 -1.61
N ASN A 94 7.21 7.78 -2.75
CA ASN A 94 6.65 7.39 -4.05
C ASN A 94 7.48 6.23 -4.60
N MET A 95 6.89 5.02 -4.58
CA MET A 95 7.56 3.80 -5.04
C MET A 95 6.90 3.26 -6.30
N THR A 96 7.70 2.75 -7.21
CA THR A 96 7.21 2.01 -8.38
C THR A 96 7.93 0.66 -8.43
N VAL A 97 7.18 -0.43 -8.33
CA VAL A 97 7.73 -1.78 -8.48
C VAL A 97 8.06 -2.03 -9.95
N GLN A 98 9.32 -2.34 -10.23
CA GLN A 98 9.82 -2.59 -11.59
C GLN A 98 9.80 -4.09 -11.91
N SER A 99 10.25 -4.91 -10.98
CA SER A 99 10.29 -6.36 -11.12
C SER A 99 10.18 -7.03 -9.75
N VAL A 100 9.71 -8.27 -9.76
CA VAL A 100 9.65 -9.14 -8.60
C VAL A 100 10.31 -10.46 -8.96
N GLN A 101 11.15 -10.98 -8.08
CA GLN A 101 11.74 -12.30 -8.18
C GLN A 101 11.34 -13.11 -6.93
N LEU A 102 10.77 -14.28 -7.17
CA LEU A 102 10.38 -15.23 -6.12
C LEU A 102 11.46 -16.29 -5.98
N ASN A 103 11.86 -16.60 -4.74
CA ASN A 103 12.88 -17.61 -4.43
C ASN A 103 12.36 -18.58 -3.37
N GLY A 104 12.81 -19.83 -3.44
CA GLY A 104 12.42 -20.87 -2.51
C GLY A 104 11.01 -21.41 -2.75
N THR A 105 10.61 -22.34 -1.90
CA THR A 105 9.30 -23.00 -1.95
C THR A 105 8.70 -23.14 -0.56
N GLY A 106 7.38 -23.30 -0.49
CA GLY A 106 6.68 -23.53 0.78
C GLY A 106 6.75 -22.37 1.76
N ALA A 107 6.87 -22.68 3.04
CA ALA A 107 6.82 -21.70 4.14
C ALA A 107 8.05 -20.80 4.25
N GLN A 108 9.15 -21.16 3.59
CA GLN A 108 10.41 -20.37 3.59
C GLN A 108 10.58 -19.58 2.28
N ARG A 109 9.49 -19.22 1.64
CA ARG A 109 9.55 -18.40 0.44
C ARG A 109 10.04 -17.00 0.74
N THR A 110 10.96 -16.53 -0.14
CA THR A 110 11.45 -15.15 -0.13
C THR A 110 11.17 -14.51 -1.47
N ALA A 111 11.17 -13.19 -1.48
CA ALA A 111 11.09 -12.41 -2.71
C ALA A 111 12.07 -11.25 -2.64
N SER A 112 12.51 -10.81 -3.80
CA SER A 112 13.17 -9.53 -3.97
C SER A 112 12.46 -8.71 -5.04
N ALA A 113 12.15 -7.47 -4.73
CA ALA A 113 11.50 -6.55 -5.64
C ALA A 113 12.44 -5.37 -5.91
N LEU A 114 12.69 -5.11 -7.19
CA LEU A 114 13.35 -3.88 -7.60
C LEU A 114 12.29 -2.77 -7.63
N VAL A 115 12.49 -1.74 -6.84
CA VAL A 115 11.63 -0.56 -6.79
C VAL A 115 12.40 0.68 -7.19
N LYS A 116 11.74 1.61 -7.87
CA LYS A 116 12.22 2.98 -8.01
C LYS A 116 11.50 3.82 -6.96
N SER A 117 12.26 4.52 -6.15
CA SER A 117 11.74 5.50 -5.21
C SER A 117 12.22 6.90 -5.58
N VAL A 118 11.37 7.89 -5.31
CA VAL A 118 11.76 9.30 -5.43
C VAL A 118 12.18 9.76 -4.04
N TYR A 119 13.42 10.18 -3.92
CA TYR A 119 13.97 10.76 -2.70
C TYR A 119 14.66 12.07 -3.06
N GLU A 120 14.30 13.16 -2.39
CA GLU A 120 14.81 14.51 -2.69
C GLU A 120 14.72 14.88 -4.19
N GLY A 121 13.59 14.53 -4.84
CA GLY A 121 13.38 14.79 -6.27
C GLY A 121 14.21 13.92 -7.22
N LYS A 122 15.01 12.98 -6.71
CA LYS A 122 15.82 12.07 -7.53
C LYS A 122 15.28 10.66 -7.49
N MET A 123 15.13 10.05 -8.66
CA MET A 123 14.79 8.62 -8.76
C MET A 123 16.00 7.77 -8.37
N ARG A 124 15.80 6.87 -7.42
CA ARG A 124 16.83 5.90 -6.98
C ARG A 124 16.26 4.49 -7.01
N PRO A 125 16.97 3.53 -7.62
CA PRO A 125 16.61 2.13 -7.51
C PRO A 125 16.94 1.62 -6.10
N ARG A 126 16.05 0.77 -5.56
CA ARG A 126 16.20 0.07 -4.28
C ARG A 126 15.73 -1.35 -4.44
N THR A 127 16.33 -2.25 -3.70
CA THR A 127 15.85 -3.62 -3.60
C THR A 127 15.12 -3.80 -2.28
N VAL A 128 13.85 -4.19 -2.36
CA VAL A 128 13.04 -4.57 -1.21
C VAL A 128 13.08 -6.09 -1.11
N SER A 129 13.55 -6.59 0.02
CA SER A 129 13.55 -8.02 0.32
C SER A 129 12.31 -8.37 1.16
N LEU A 130 11.66 -9.48 0.83
CA LEU A 130 10.47 -9.95 1.52
C LEU A 130 10.60 -11.43 1.90
N VAL A 131 9.88 -11.81 2.94
CA VAL A 131 9.71 -13.19 3.38
C VAL A 131 8.23 -13.52 3.52
N LYS A 132 7.85 -14.77 3.34
CA LYS A 132 6.48 -15.22 3.56
C LYS A 132 6.33 -15.73 4.99
N GLU A 133 5.53 -15.04 5.80
CA GLU A 133 5.24 -15.39 7.20
C GLU A 133 3.74 -15.55 7.39
N GLY A 134 3.30 -16.70 7.90
CA GLY A 134 1.86 -16.95 8.12
C GLY A 134 1.00 -16.80 6.86
N GLY A 135 1.55 -17.16 5.70
CA GLY A 135 0.86 -17.03 4.41
C GLY A 135 0.85 -15.61 3.83
N LYS A 136 1.47 -14.64 4.48
CA LYS A 136 1.53 -13.24 4.04
C LYS A 136 2.96 -12.82 3.74
N TRP A 137 3.14 -11.98 2.73
CA TRP A 137 4.43 -11.37 2.45
C TRP A 137 4.72 -10.25 3.44
N LYS A 138 5.94 -10.20 3.94
CA LYS A 138 6.45 -9.24 4.91
C LYS A 138 7.80 -8.71 4.48
N ILE A 139 8.05 -7.43 4.70
CA ILE A 139 9.31 -6.79 4.34
C ILE A 139 10.38 -7.16 5.35
N SER A 140 11.46 -7.75 4.85
CA SER A 140 12.63 -8.18 5.65
C SER A 140 13.83 -7.25 5.51
N GLY A 141 13.87 -6.38 4.50
CA GLY A 141 14.95 -5.43 4.33
C GLY A 141 14.77 -4.53 3.10
N VAL A 142 15.57 -3.47 3.08
CA VAL A 142 15.71 -2.55 1.93
C VAL A 142 17.19 -2.23 1.78
N SER A 143 17.70 -2.30 0.54
CA SER A 143 19.09 -2.00 0.17
C SER A 143 19.19 -1.11 -1.07
#